data_0917f761ec5903fbf13c81415f890322
#
_entry.id   0917f761ec5903fbf13c81415f890322
#
_cell.length_a   1.000
_cell.length_b   1.000
_cell.length_c   1.000
_cell.angle_alpha   90.00
_cell.angle_beta   90.00
_cell.angle_gamma   90.00
#
_symmetry.space_group_name_H-M   'P 1'
#
loop_
_entity.id
_entity.type
_entity.pdbx_description
1 polymer ?
#
loop_
_entity_poly.entity_id
_entity_poly.type
_entity_poly.pdbx_seq_one_letter_code
_entity_poly.pdbx_strand_id
1 'polypeptide(L)'
;LGVQFLFATLLLAGFFQMLAGLLKMGKFVRMIPKSVMMGFVNGLAIVIFTSQLGMFKSEGQWLEGELLYSMLGLVMLTMLIMFFLPRITKKIPEALAAIIIVSAIVIFGDIETQTVKSFIVSLGGEGIKAGLPSFNIPLISLNLETLSFITPYALILAAIGLIESLMTLNLIDELTETHGNGNKECIAQGAGNIINGFFGGMGGCAMIGQSIINIKSGGRGRLSGITAALSLLVFVLFASDYIEMIPIAALVGVMFMVVIGTFAWNTFKILNKVPISDVIVIVLVTALTVVFDLAIAVFAGVIVSALVFAWENSLMIRARKYNDVHGIKHYEIYGPLFFGSIEL
;
A
#
# COMPACT_ATOMS: atom_id res chain seq x y z
N LEU A 1 11.03 4.64 25.17
CA LEU A 1 12.18 4.82 24.26
C LEU A 1 11.81 4.42 22.81
N GLY A 2 11.17 3.27 22.55
CA GLY A 2 10.87 2.79 21.18
C GLY A 2 10.08 3.77 20.31
N VAL A 3 9.10 4.44 20.88
CA VAL A 3 8.26 5.43 20.15
C VAL A 3 9.08 6.64 19.69
N GLN A 4 10.06 7.10 20.49
CA GLN A 4 10.93 8.22 20.11
C GLN A 4 11.85 7.85 18.95
N PHE A 5 12.34 6.60 18.90
CA PHE A 5 13.09 6.08 17.77
C PHE A 5 12.24 6.01 16.50
N LEU A 6 10.96 5.64 16.62
CA LEU A 6 10.02 5.65 15.49
C LEU A 6 9.87 7.04 14.89
N PHE A 7 9.63 8.06 15.73
CA PHE A 7 9.50 9.44 15.26
C PHE A 7 10.77 9.95 14.58
N ALA A 8 11.93 9.68 15.16
CA ALA A 8 13.20 10.06 14.55
C ALA A 8 13.46 9.32 13.22
N THR A 9 13.12 8.04 13.16
CA THR A 9 13.18 7.25 11.92
C THR A 9 12.28 7.84 10.85
N LEU A 10 11.08 8.31 11.24
CA LEU A 10 10.15 8.95 10.31
C LEU A 10 10.66 10.28 9.78
N LEU A 11 11.27 11.11 10.64
CA LEU A 11 11.91 12.37 10.22
C LEU A 11 13.01 12.10 9.19
N LEU A 12 13.85 11.09 9.44
CA LEU A 12 14.93 10.70 8.54
C LEU A 12 14.36 10.11 7.22
N ALA A 13 13.32 9.29 7.29
CA ALA A 13 12.62 8.75 6.12
C ALA A 13 12.04 9.87 5.26
N GLY A 14 11.36 10.85 5.86
CA GLY A 14 10.85 12.02 5.16
C GLY A 14 11.94 12.84 4.50
N PHE A 15 13.09 12.98 5.16
CA PHE A 15 14.27 13.62 4.57
C PHE A 15 14.77 12.87 3.32
N PHE A 16 14.88 11.54 3.36
CA PHE A 16 15.26 10.73 2.19
C PHE A 16 14.24 10.84 1.06
N GLN A 17 12.96 10.89 1.36
CA GLN A 17 11.90 11.08 0.37
C GLN A 17 12.01 12.45 -0.31
N MET A 18 12.23 13.52 0.45
CA MET A 18 12.46 14.86 -0.11
C MET A 18 13.72 14.87 -0.98
N LEU A 19 14.81 14.27 -0.51
CA LEU A 19 16.06 14.18 -1.25
C LEU A 19 15.85 13.44 -2.58
N ALA A 20 15.12 12.33 -2.59
CA ALA A 20 14.77 11.61 -3.81
C ALA A 20 13.99 12.50 -4.80
N GLY A 21 13.06 13.32 -4.31
CA GLY A 21 12.34 14.28 -5.14
C GLY A 21 13.24 15.38 -5.73
N LEU A 22 14.15 15.94 -4.94
CA LEU A 22 15.14 16.95 -5.38
C LEU A 22 16.13 16.37 -6.40
N LEU A 23 16.58 15.14 -6.21
CA LEU A 23 17.42 14.38 -7.15
C LEU A 23 16.65 13.90 -8.39
N LYS A 24 15.37 14.26 -8.52
CA LYS A 24 14.51 13.89 -9.66
C LYS A 24 14.34 12.37 -9.83
N MET A 25 14.38 11.61 -8.74
CA MET A 25 14.23 10.15 -8.74
C MET A 25 12.78 9.70 -8.97
N GLY A 26 11.79 10.56 -8.89
CA GLY A 26 10.38 10.25 -9.19
C GLY A 26 10.13 9.69 -10.61
N LYS A 27 11.12 9.82 -11.50
CA LYS A 27 11.09 9.22 -12.84
C LYS A 27 11.22 7.68 -12.80
N PHE A 28 11.95 7.15 -11.83
CA PHE A 28 12.29 5.71 -11.78
C PHE A 28 11.08 4.81 -11.56
N VAL A 29 10.00 5.34 -11.00
CA VAL A 29 8.76 4.57 -10.85
C VAL A 29 8.17 4.15 -12.19
N ARG A 30 8.33 4.96 -13.23
CA ARG A 30 7.90 4.60 -14.59
C ARG A 30 8.67 3.41 -15.18
N MET A 31 9.79 3.04 -14.55
CA MET A 31 10.60 1.88 -14.94
C MET A 31 10.14 0.59 -14.24
N ILE A 32 9.23 0.67 -13.27
CA ILE A 32 8.70 -0.51 -12.59
C ILE A 32 7.74 -1.22 -13.55
N PRO A 33 8.05 -2.47 -13.97
CA PRO A 33 7.20 -3.22 -14.87
C PRO A 33 5.83 -3.54 -14.27
N LYS A 34 4.83 -3.70 -15.13
CA LYS A 34 3.47 -4.07 -14.70
C LYS A 34 3.43 -5.38 -13.92
N SER A 35 4.27 -6.35 -14.28
CA SER A 35 4.40 -7.64 -13.59
C SER A 35 4.82 -7.48 -12.13
N VAL A 36 5.82 -6.61 -11.84
CA VAL A 36 6.24 -6.29 -10.47
C VAL A 36 5.11 -5.61 -9.70
N MET A 37 4.41 -4.64 -10.32
CA MET A 37 3.28 -3.96 -9.69
C MET A 37 2.14 -4.92 -9.33
N MET A 38 1.79 -5.84 -10.22
CA MET A 38 0.74 -6.84 -9.98
C MET A 38 1.15 -7.80 -8.87
N GLY A 39 2.39 -8.27 -8.86
CA GLY A 39 2.93 -9.12 -7.80
C GLY A 39 2.91 -8.43 -6.44
N PHE A 40 3.32 -7.17 -6.38
CA PHE A 40 3.28 -6.34 -5.17
C PHE A 40 1.87 -6.17 -4.62
N VAL A 41 0.91 -5.76 -5.47
CA VAL A 41 -0.48 -5.52 -5.05
C VAL A 41 -1.15 -6.82 -4.55
N ASN A 42 -0.87 -7.95 -5.19
CA ASN A 42 -1.37 -9.26 -4.75
C ASN A 42 -0.73 -9.67 -3.41
N GLY A 43 0.58 -9.48 -3.26
CA GLY A 43 1.28 -9.74 -2.00
C GLY A 43 0.75 -8.87 -0.87
N LEU A 44 0.54 -7.56 -1.12
CA LEU A 44 -0.04 -6.63 -0.15
C LEU A 44 -1.44 -7.07 0.29
N ALA A 45 -2.30 -7.48 -0.65
CA ALA A 45 -3.64 -7.98 -0.33
C ALA A 45 -3.58 -9.23 0.57
N ILE A 46 -2.64 -10.16 0.31
CA ILE A 46 -2.45 -11.35 1.14
C ILE A 46 -1.93 -10.97 2.54
N VAL A 47 -0.98 -10.04 2.63
CA VAL A 47 -0.46 -9.56 3.92
C VAL A 47 -1.56 -8.90 4.74
N ILE A 48 -2.39 -8.05 4.13
CA ILE A 48 -3.54 -7.44 4.82
C ILE A 48 -4.51 -8.54 5.29
N PHE A 49 -4.83 -9.50 4.44
CA PHE A 49 -5.71 -10.63 4.79
C PHE A 49 -5.19 -11.41 6.00
N THR A 50 -3.92 -11.83 5.95
CA THR A 50 -3.31 -12.59 7.05
C THR A 50 -3.23 -11.79 8.34
N SER A 51 -2.99 -10.48 8.27
CA SER A 51 -3.02 -9.56 9.41
C SER A 51 -4.42 -9.52 10.05
N GLN A 52 -5.51 -9.52 9.25
CA GLN A 52 -6.87 -9.56 9.79
C GLN A 52 -7.20 -10.90 10.47
N LEU A 53 -6.61 -12.00 10.04
CA LEU A 53 -6.77 -13.28 10.74
C LEU A 53 -6.21 -13.24 12.18
N GLY A 54 -5.23 -12.37 12.45
CA GLY A 54 -4.73 -12.12 13.79
C GLY A 54 -5.80 -11.58 14.75
N MET A 55 -6.81 -10.87 14.24
CA MET A 55 -7.92 -10.33 15.05
C MET A 55 -8.90 -11.42 15.54
N PHE A 56 -8.82 -12.63 15.00
CA PHE A 56 -9.57 -13.81 15.50
C PHE A 56 -8.85 -14.54 16.60
N LYS A 57 -7.78 -13.94 17.16
CA LYS A 57 -7.01 -14.50 18.27
C LYS A 57 -7.12 -13.58 19.48
N SER A 58 -7.25 -14.19 20.65
CA SER A 58 -7.10 -13.54 21.95
C SER A 58 -5.98 -14.23 22.72
N GLU A 59 -5.00 -13.45 23.23
CA GLU A 59 -3.83 -13.99 23.94
C GLU A 59 -3.04 -15.08 23.18
N GLY A 60 -3.02 -14.96 21.83
CA GLY A 60 -2.30 -15.90 20.94
C GLY A 60 -3.06 -17.19 20.58
N GLN A 61 -4.22 -17.45 21.18
CA GLN A 61 -5.10 -18.58 20.83
C GLN A 61 -6.26 -18.13 19.97
N TRP A 62 -6.76 -19.02 19.11
CA TRP A 62 -7.95 -18.73 18.31
C TRP A 62 -9.15 -18.56 19.25
N LEU A 63 -10.02 -17.61 18.92
CA LEU A 63 -11.31 -17.45 19.57
C LEU A 63 -12.11 -18.77 19.45
N GLU A 64 -12.74 -19.19 20.53
CA GLU A 64 -13.54 -20.42 20.56
C GLU A 64 -14.98 -20.12 20.96
N GLY A 65 -15.88 -21.06 20.64
CA GLY A 65 -17.26 -21.03 21.07
C GLY A 65 -18.06 -19.84 20.53
N GLU A 66 -18.86 -19.25 21.39
CA GLU A 66 -19.84 -18.21 21.04
C GLU A 66 -19.20 -16.91 20.53
N LEU A 67 -18.04 -16.53 21.07
CA LEU A 67 -17.26 -15.38 20.64
C LEU A 67 -16.79 -15.49 19.17
N LEU A 68 -16.35 -16.67 18.75
CA LEU A 68 -15.94 -16.90 17.36
C LEU A 68 -17.15 -16.82 16.40
N TYR A 69 -18.28 -17.42 16.78
CA TYR A 69 -19.49 -17.36 15.95
C TYR A 69 -20.05 -15.95 15.85
N SER A 70 -20.08 -15.21 16.94
CA SER A 70 -20.49 -13.79 16.95
C SER A 70 -19.59 -12.96 16.04
N MET A 71 -18.27 -13.12 16.17
CA MET A 71 -17.31 -12.39 15.34
C MET A 71 -17.47 -12.72 13.86
N LEU A 72 -17.55 -14.01 13.50
CA LEU A 72 -17.77 -14.43 12.11
C LEU A 72 -19.10 -13.93 11.55
N GLY A 73 -20.17 -14.00 12.33
CA GLY A 73 -21.49 -13.49 11.95
C GLY A 73 -21.49 -11.99 11.67
N LEU A 74 -20.87 -11.21 12.55
CA LEU A 74 -20.75 -9.75 12.39
C LEU A 74 -19.85 -9.36 11.23
N VAL A 75 -18.74 -10.08 11.01
CA VAL A 75 -17.86 -9.91 9.83
C VAL A 75 -18.64 -10.18 8.55
N MET A 76 -19.34 -11.31 8.47
CA MET A 76 -20.17 -11.64 7.31
C MET A 76 -21.27 -10.61 7.07
N LEU A 77 -21.94 -10.16 8.12
CA LEU A 77 -22.98 -9.13 8.02
C LEU A 77 -22.40 -7.83 7.47
N THR A 78 -21.23 -7.41 7.96
CA THR A 78 -20.53 -6.22 7.46
C THR A 78 -20.23 -6.35 5.97
N MET A 79 -19.68 -7.49 5.55
CA MET A 79 -19.37 -7.75 4.14
C MET A 79 -20.63 -7.76 3.26
N LEU A 80 -21.73 -8.36 3.75
CA LEU A 80 -23.00 -8.37 3.05
C LEU A 80 -23.56 -6.96 2.87
N ILE A 81 -23.54 -6.13 3.91
CA ILE A 81 -23.98 -4.74 3.83
C ILE A 81 -23.15 -3.99 2.78
N MET A 82 -21.82 -4.11 2.82
CA MET A 82 -20.93 -3.46 1.85
C MET A 82 -21.13 -3.96 0.41
N PHE A 83 -21.53 -5.22 0.24
CA PHE A 83 -21.77 -5.79 -1.08
C PHE A 83 -23.12 -5.37 -1.67
N PHE A 84 -24.16 -5.30 -0.85
CA PHE A 84 -25.52 -5.03 -1.32
C PHE A 84 -25.87 -3.53 -1.34
N LEU A 85 -25.36 -2.75 -0.38
CA LEU A 85 -25.72 -1.33 -0.25
C LEU A 85 -25.43 -0.51 -1.52
N PRO A 86 -24.29 -0.66 -2.23
CA PRO A 86 -24.04 0.10 -3.46
C PRO A 86 -25.00 -0.20 -4.61
N ARG A 87 -25.71 -1.34 -4.54
CA ARG A 87 -26.74 -1.71 -5.52
C ARG A 87 -28.08 -1.02 -5.23
N ILE A 88 -28.32 -0.63 -3.97
CA ILE A 88 -29.54 0.04 -3.52
C ILE A 88 -29.34 1.56 -3.59
N THR A 89 -28.24 2.05 -3.05
CA THR A 89 -27.93 3.49 -3.04
C THR A 89 -26.43 3.76 -3.17
N LYS A 90 -26.09 4.74 -4.00
CA LYS A 90 -24.73 5.23 -4.17
C LYS A 90 -24.44 6.52 -3.39
N LYS A 91 -25.45 7.02 -2.63
CA LYS A 91 -25.34 8.29 -1.90
C LYS A 91 -24.64 8.12 -0.55
N ILE A 92 -24.66 6.92 0.02
CA ILE A 92 -24.11 6.62 1.34
C ILE A 92 -22.87 5.75 1.15
N PRO A 93 -21.72 6.12 1.75
CA PRO A 93 -20.52 5.27 1.72
C PRO A 93 -20.81 3.92 2.38
N GLU A 94 -20.59 2.83 1.63
CA GLU A 94 -20.93 1.48 2.09
C GLU A 94 -20.20 1.07 3.37
N ALA A 95 -18.94 1.43 3.51
CA ALA A 95 -18.14 1.11 4.70
C ALA A 95 -18.66 1.81 5.95
N LEU A 96 -19.01 3.12 5.83
CA LEU A 96 -19.55 3.89 6.95
C LEU A 96 -20.90 3.34 7.41
N ALA A 97 -21.78 3.06 6.45
CA ALA A 97 -23.09 2.49 6.75
C ALA A 97 -22.95 1.11 7.42
N ALA A 98 -22.07 0.25 6.93
CA ALA A 98 -21.83 -1.07 7.50
C ALA A 98 -21.33 -0.96 8.95
N ILE A 99 -20.36 -0.09 9.22
CA ILE A 99 -19.84 0.14 10.58
C ILE A 99 -20.98 0.61 11.51
N ILE A 100 -21.76 1.62 11.10
CA ILE A 100 -22.84 2.17 11.93
C ILE A 100 -23.92 1.11 12.22
N ILE A 101 -24.37 0.39 11.18
CA ILE A 101 -25.42 -0.63 11.34
C ILE A 101 -24.96 -1.77 12.25
N VAL A 102 -23.74 -2.29 12.02
CA VAL A 102 -23.21 -3.39 12.84
C VAL A 102 -22.94 -2.94 14.26
N SER A 103 -22.40 -1.73 14.47
CA SER A 103 -22.24 -1.17 15.82
C SER A 103 -23.59 -0.99 16.52
N ALA A 104 -24.62 -0.52 15.83
CA ALA A 104 -25.96 -0.41 16.39
C ALA A 104 -26.53 -1.80 16.78
N ILE A 105 -26.36 -2.81 15.95
CA ILE A 105 -26.80 -4.18 16.26
C ILE A 105 -26.10 -4.72 17.50
N VAL A 106 -24.79 -4.50 17.62
CA VAL A 106 -24.02 -4.94 18.78
C VAL A 106 -24.47 -4.24 20.07
N ILE A 107 -24.65 -2.90 20.01
CA ILE A 107 -25.02 -2.09 21.18
C ILE A 107 -26.44 -2.40 21.64
N PHE A 108 -27.42 -2.43 20.71
CA PHE A 108 -28.82 -2.68 21.04
C PHE A 108 -29.16 -4.16 21.27
N GLY A 109 -28.37 -5.06 20.68
CA GLY A 109 -28.52 -6.51 20.84
C GLY A 109 -27.76 -7.08 22.02
N ASP A 110 -27.01 -6.25 22.75
CA ASP A 110 -26.13 -6.66 23.88
C ASP A 110 -25.24 -7.87 23.52
N ILE A 111 -24.68 -7.85 22.29
CA ILE A 111 -23.87 -8.94 21.76
C ILE A 111 -22.46 -8.79 22.33
N GLU A 112 -21.99 -9.79 23.08
CA GLU A 112 -20.61 -9.82 23.54
C GLU A 112 -19.64 -9.97 22.38
N THR A 113 -18.85 -8.93 22.17
CA THR A 113 -17.82 -8.89 21.11
C THR A 113 -16.70 -7.94 21.49
N GLN A 114 -15.53 -8.15 20.90
CA GLN A 114 -14.39 -7.26 21.11
C GLN A 114 -14.63 -5.91 20.41
N THR A 115 -14.54 -4.82 21.18
CA THR A 115 -14.63 -3.44 20.67
C THR A 115 -13.24 -2.84 20.49
N VAL A 116 -13.14 -1.69 19.81
CA VAL A 116 -11.89 -0.93 19.69
C VAL A 116 -11.32 -0.61 21.06
N LYS A 117 -12.16 -0.22 22.03
CA LYS A 117 -11.72 0.05 23.40
C LYS A 117 -11.10 -1.17 24.05
N SER A 118 -11.81 -2.32 24.05
CA SER A 118 -11.32 -3.55 24.67
C SER A 118 -10.01 -4.04 24.01
N PHE A 119 -9.88 -3.85 22.71
CA PHE A 119 -8.66 -4.17 21.98
C PHE A 119 -7.49 -3.27 22.37
N ILE A 120 -7.69 -1.94 22.51
CA ILE A 120 -6.64 -1.03 22.95
C ILE A 120 -6.21 -1.36 24.39
N VAL A 121 -7.16 -1.65 25.26
CA VAL A 121 -6.89 -2.05 26.66
C VAL A 121 -6.11 -3.36 26.72
N SER A 122 -6.42 -4.35 25.89
CA SER A 122 -5.67 -5.61 25.80
C SER A 122 -4.21 -5.44 25.38
N LEU A 123 -3.91 -4.37 24.64
CA LEU A 123 -2.55 -3.97 24.27
C LEU A 123 -1.85 -3.08 25.31
N GLY A 124 -2.48 -2.84 26.47
CA GLY A 124 -1.94 -2.01 27.55
C GLY A 124 -2.18 -0.51 27.38
N GLY A 125 -3.08 -0.09 26.47
CA GLY A 125 -3.50 1.29 26.32
C GLY A 125 -4.67 1.67 27.24
N GLU A 126 -4.92 2.98 27.40
CA GLU A 126 -6.03 3.53 28.23
C GLU A 126 -7.25 3.92 27.38
N GLY A 127 -7.26 3.60 26.07
CA GLY A 127 -8.27 4.05 25.10
C GLY A 127 -7.76 5.18 24.19
N ILE A 128 -8.67 5.72 23.38
CA ILE A 128 -8.34 6.82 22.46
C ILE A 128 -8.41 8.14 23.20
N LYS A 129 -7.25 8.75 23.49
CA LYS A 129 -7.22 10.08 24.11
C LYS A 129 -7.57 11.14 23.06
N ALA A 130 -8.75 11.75 23.19
CA ALA A 130 -9.13 12.91 22.41
C ALA A 130 -8.20 14.08 22.72
N GLY A 131 -7.54 14.60 21.70
CA GLY A 131 -6.63 15.73 21.86
C GLY A 131 -6.04 16.18 20.53
N LEU A 132 -5.66 17.45 20.46
CA LEU A 132 -4.90 17.97 19.32
C LEU A 132 -3.48 17.38 19.35
N PRO A 133 -2.91 17.05 18.18
CA PRO A 133 -1.53 16.60 18.10
C PRO A 133 -0.60 17.68 18.71
N SER A 134 0.25 17.28 19.63
CA SER A 134 1.23 18.18 20.25
C SER A 134 2.56 18.11 19.49
N PHE A 135 3.17 19.27 19.29
CA PHE A 135 4.51 19.31 18.71
C PHE A 135 5.52 18.72 19.69
N ASN A 136 6.27 17.74 19.23
CA ASN A 136 7.26 17.05 20.02
C ASN A 136 8.54 16.82 19.21
N ILE A 137 9.68 17.21 19.76
CA ILE A 137 10.97 16.89 19.18
C ILE A 137 11.42 15.55 19.77
N PRO A 138 11.73 14.55 18.92
CA PRO A 138 12.19 13.25 19.46
C PRO A 138 13.44 13.42 20.32
N LEU A 139 13.31 13.08 21.60
CA LEU A 139 14.40 13.19 22.59
C LEU A 139 15.30 11.97 22.50
N ILE A 140 16.04 11.86 21.43
CA ILE A 140 17.09 10.84 21.26
C ILE A 140 18.45 11.51 21.07
N SER A 141 19.50 10.93 21.62
CA SER A 141 20.84 11.38 21.34
C SER A 141 21.21 11.07 19.89
N LEU A 142 21.45 12.11 19.10
CA LEU A 142 21.89 11.99 17.70
C LEU A 142 23.39 11.66 17.65
N ASN A 143 23.75 10.46 18.04
CA ASN A 143 25.10 9.92 17.89
C ASN A 143 25.17 8.96 16.70
N LEU A 144 26.38 8.60 16.29
CA LEU A 144 26.62 7.69 15.15
C LEU A 144 25.95 6.33 15.32
N GLU A 145 25.89 5.85 16.55
CA GLU A 145 25.26 4.57 16.90
C GLU A 145 23.73 4.63 16.64
N THR A 146 23.07 5.64 17.16
CA THR A 146 21.63 5.86 16.92
C THR A 146 21.35 6.03 15.43
N LEU A 147 22.16 6.83 14.75
CA LEU A 147 21.98 7.06 13.32
C LEU A 147 22.16 5.76 12.51
N SER A 148 23.15 4.96 12.83
CA SER A 148 23.38 3.65 12.17
C SER A 148 22.21 2.69 12.42
N PHE A 149 21.58 2.75 13.59
CA PHE A 149 20.43 1.93 13.94
C PHE A 149 19.16 2.34 13.17
N ILE A 150 18.85 3.64 13.12
CA ILE A 150 17.58 4.12 12.50
C ILE A 150 17.66 4.23 10.96
N THR A 151 18.85 4.41 10.38
CA THR A 151 19.00 4.65 8.94
C THR A 151 18.47 3.52 8.06
N PRO A 152 18.72 2.22 8.32
CA PRO A 152 18.14 1.15 7.51
C PRO A 152 16.61 1.18 7.50
N TYR A 153 16.00 1.37 8.66
CA TYR A 153 14.53 1.47 8.78
C TYR A 153 13.99 2.72 8.08
N ALA A 154 14.67 3.84 8.19
CA ALA A 154 14.31 5.07 7.50
C ALA A 154 14.37 4.93 5.97
N LEU A 155 15.39 4.24 5.45
CA LEU A 155 15.51 3.94 4.02
C LEU A 155 14.39 3.02 3.54
N ILE A 156 14.06 1.98 4.31
CA ILE A 156 12.96 1.07 4.01
C ILE A 156 11.63 1.82 3.99
N LEU A 157 11.33 2.62 5.02
CA LEU A 157 10.11 3.42 5.09
C LEU A 157 10.03 4.45 3.94
N ALA A 158 11.15 5.09 3.62
CA ALA A 158 11.22 6.04 2.50
C ALA A 158 10.95 5.33 1.17
N ALA A 159 11.57 4.18 0.93
CA ALA A 159 11.39 3.41 -0.29
C ALA A 159 9.95 2.91 -0.46
N ILE A 160 9.37 2.30 0.58
CA ILE A 160 7.98 1.81 0.55
C ILE A 160 7.04 2.98 0.28
N GLY A 161 7.15 4.06 1.06
CA GLY A 161 6.28 5.22 0.91
C GLY A 161 6.36 5.87 -0.46
N LEU A 162 7.56 5.99 -1.05
CA LEU A 162 7.74 6.52 -2.40
C LEU A 162 7.19 5.59 -3.47
N ILE A 163 7.47 4.30 -3.39
CA ILE A 163 7.00 3.32 -4.36
C ILE A 163 5.47 3.32 -4.38
N GLU A 164 4.83 3.20 -3.22
CA GLU A 164 3.37 3.16 -3.13
C GLU A 164 2.73 4.46 -3.61
N SER A 165 3.24 5.62 -3.16
CA SER A 165 2.72 6.93 -3.58
C SER A 165 2.88 7.17 -5.08
N LEU A 166 4.01 6.80 -5.66
CA LEU A 166 4.25 7.00 -7.08
C LEU A 166 3.49 6.00 -7.96
N MET A 167 3.28 4.76 -7.47
CA MET A 167 2.39 3.79 -8.12
C MET A 167 0.94 4.28 -8.12
N THR A 168 0.48 4.82 -6.99
CA THR A 168 -0.84 5.45 -6.87
C THR A 168 -0.97 6.62 -7.84
N LEU A 169 0.05 7.49 -7.91
CA LEU A 169 0.08 8.60 -8.85
C LEU A 169 -0.11 8.13 -10.30
N ASN A 170 0.66 7.12 -10.74
CA ASN A 170 0.56 6.59 -12.10
C ASN A 170 -0.82 5.98 -12.39
N LEU A 171 -1.38 5.22 -11.43
CA LEU A 171 -2.70 4.63 -11.59
C LEU A 171 -3.80 5.71 -11.68
N ILE A 172 -3.68 6.76 -10.87
CA ILE A 172 -4.62 7.87 -10.88
C ILE A 172 -4.50 8.67 -12.18
N ASP A 173 -3.29 8.88 -12.68
CA ASP A 173 -3.04 9.52 -13.96
C ASP A 173 -3.72 8.73 -15.11
N GLU A 174 -3.60 7.39 -15.11
CA GLU A 174 -4.30 6.55 -16.09
C GLU A 174 -5.83 6.67 -15.99
N LEU A 175 -6.39 6.68 -14.76
CA LEU A 175 -7.84 6.73 -14.54
C LEU A 175 -8.46 8.09 -14.82
N THR A 176 -7.69 9.16 -14.69
CA THR A 176 -8.18 10.55 -14.83
C THR A 176 -7.67 11.22 -16.11
N GLU A 177 -6.88 10.52 -16.92
CA GLU A 177 -6.23 11.04 -18.14
C GLU A 177 -5.44 12.32 -17.86
N THR A 178 -4.78 12.39 -16.70
CA THR A 178 -3.95 13.52 -16.26
C THR A 178 -2.49 13.11 -16.15
N HIS A 179 -1.62 14.08 -15.94
CA HIS A 179 -0.19 13.85 -15.73
C HIS A 179 0.29 14.52 -14.45
N GLY A 180 0.52 13.71 -13.42
CA GLY A 180 1.12 14.13 -12.17
C GLY A 180 2.65 14.30 -12.27
N ASN A 181 3.21 14.97 -11.28
CA ASN A 181 4.66 15.18 -11.20
C ASN A 181 5.24 14.33 -10.06
N GLY A 182 5.86 13.20 -10.40
CA GLY A 182 6.43 12.27 -9.41
C GLY A 182 7.50 12.90 -8.52
N ASN A 183 8.28 13.88 -9.01
CA ASN A 183 9.29 14.53 -8.17
C ASN A 183 8.64 15.44 -7.11
N LYS A 184 7.56 16.15 -7.48
CA LYS A 184 6.78 16.97 -6.52
C LYS A 184 6.09 16.07 -5.51
N GLU A 185 5.61 14.91 -5.93
CA GLU A 185 5.00 13.91 -5.03
C GLU A 185 6.01 13.41 -4.00
N CYS A 186 7.23 13.06 -4.40
CA CYS A 186 8.29 12.66 -3.47
C CYS A 186 8.60 13.76 -2.43
N ILE A 187 8.68 15.02 -2.85
CA ILE A 187 8.92 16.15 -1.95
C ILE A 187 7.74 16.34 -0.99
N ALA A 188 6.51 16.29 -1.51
CA ALA A 188 5.30 16.49 -0.71
C ALA A 188 5.13 15.36 0.33
N GLN A 189 5.36 14.11 -0.08
CA GLN A 189 5.31 12.94 0.79
C GLN A 189 6.37 13.03 1.90
N GLY A 190 7.60 13.42 1.54
CA GLY A 190 8.67 13.62 2.50
C GLY A 190 8.38 14.75 3.50
N ALA A 191 7.88 15.88 3.02
CA ALA A 191 7.48 17.00 3.88
C ALA A 191 6.34 16.60 4.83
N GLY A 192 5.33 15.87 4.34
CA GLY A 192 4.24 15.34 5.15
C GLY A 192 4.73 14.42 6.25
N ASN A 193 5.65 13.50 5.95
CA ASN A 193 6.22 12.57 6.92
C ASN A 193 7.11 13.26 7.95
N ILE A 194 7.86 14.30 7.57
CA ILE A 194 8.63 15.13 8.52
C ILE A 194 7.68 15.82 9.50
N ILE A 195 6.65 16.51 8.99
CA ILE A 195 5.66 17.18 9.83
C ILE A 195 5.01 16.14 10.77
N ASN A 196 4.60 15.01 10.23
CA ASN A 196 3.96 13.94 11.01
C ASN A 196 4.87 13.41 12.12
N GLY A 197 6.17 13.26 11.86
CA GLY A 197 7.16 12.86 12.85
C GLY A 197 7.29 13.84 14.02
N PHE A 198 7.20 15.14 13.76
CA PHE A 198 7.21 16.17 14.81
C PHE A 198 5.92 16.21 15.63
N PHE A 199 4.80 15.75 15.09
CA PHE A 199 3.53 15.70 15.79
C PHE A 199 3.21 14.31 16.35
N GLY A 200 4.21 13.42 16.45
CA GLY A 200 4.05 12.11 17.07
C GLY A 200 3.19 11.13 16.26
N GLY A 201 3.08 11.37 14.96
CA GLY A 201 2.34 10.49 14.06
C GLY A 201 3.17 9.35 13.50
N MET A 202 2.49 8.41 12.85
CA MET A 202 3.12 7.31 12.11
C MET A 202 3.37 7.72 10.65
N GLY A 203 4.32 7.04 9.99
CA GLY A 203 4.59 7.25 8.57
C GLY A 203 3.36 6.98 7.69
N GLY A 204 3.20 7.80 6.67
CA GLY A 204 2.10 7.69 5.72
C GLY A 204 2.59 7.66 4.28
N CYS A 205 1.73 7.16 3.39
CA CYS A 205 1.90 7.18 1.94
C CYS A 205 0.54 7.32 1.26
N ALA A 206 0.54 7.66 -0.03
CA ALA A 206 -0.69 7.73 -0.82
C ALA A 206 -1.14 6.32 -1.20
N MET A 207 -2.22 5.84 -0.58
CA MET A 207 -2.74 4.50 -0.82
C MET A 207 -3.65 4.44 -2.06
N ILE A 208 -3.51 3.38 -2.83
CA ILE A 208 -4.30 3.12 -4.04
C ILE A 208 -5.80 3.06 -3.74
N GLY A 209 -6.19 2.32 -2.69
CA GLY A 209 -7.59 2.07 -2.36
C GLY A 209 -8.38 3.35 -2.08
N GLN A 210 -7.89 4.18 -1.17
CA GLN A 210 -8.52 5.47 -0.80
C GLN A 210 -8.54 6.44 -1.99
N SER A 211 -7.48 6.47 -2.79
CA SER A 211 -7.39 7.34 -3.96
C SER A 211 -8.44 6.96 -5.02
N ILE A 212 -8.63 5.67 -5.29
CA ILE A 212 -9.67 5.18 -6.21
C ILE A 212 -11.06 5.51 -5.69
N ILE A 213 -11.33 5.31 -4.39
CA ILE A 213 -12.63 5.64 -3.78
C ILE A 213 -12.91 7.13 -3.94
N ASN A 214 -11.93 7.98 -3.64
CA ASN A 214 -12.05 9.43 -3.79
C ASN A 214 -12.44 9.84 -5.23
N ILE A 215 -11.75 9.29 -6.23
CA ILE A 215 -12.01 9.59 -7.63
C ILE A 215 -13.37 9.07 -8.10
N LYS A 216 -13.74 7.84 -7.71
CA LYS A 216 -15.06 7.27 -8.02
C LYS A 216 -16.19 8.06 -7.39
N SER A 217 -15.95 8.68 -6.23
CA SER A 217 -16.89 9.58 -5.55
C SER A 217 -16.92 10.99 -6.14
N GLY A 218 -16.15 11.29 -7.18
CA GLY A 218 -16.13 12.59 -7.87
C GLY A 218 -15.06 13.56 -7.36
N GLY A 219 -14.22 13.17 -6.40
CA GLY A 219 -13.11 14.01 -5.91
C GLY A 219 -12.06 14.21 -7.00
N ARG A 220 -11.67 15.47 -7.26
CA ARG A 220 -10.68 15.82 -8.30
C ARG A 220 -9.61 16.80 -7.81
N GLY A 221 -9.86 17.51 -6.75
CA GLY A 221 -9.00 18.59 -6.28
C GLY A 221 -8.37 18.32 -4.93
N ARG A 222 -7.43 19.17 -4.54
CA ARG A 222 -6.76 19.14 -3.23
C ARG A 222 -7.74 19.30 -2.06
N LEU A 223 -8.86 19.99 -2.30
CA LEU A 223 -9.90 20.23 -1.30
C LEU A 223 -10.46 18.92 -0.73
N SER A 224 -10.57 17.88 -1.57
CA SER A 224 -11.04 16.56 -1.14
C SER A 224 -10.13 15.95 -0.05
N GLY A 225 -8.82 15.99 -0.25
CA GLY A 225 -7.85 15.51 0.76
C GLY A 225 -7.83 16.35 2.02
N ILE A 226 -7.92 17.69 1.89
CA ILE A 226 -8.00 18.60 3.03
C ILE A 226 -9.27 18.33 3.84
N THR A 227 -10.42 18.18 3.18
CA THR A 227 -11.68 17.85 3.85
C THR A 227 -11.60 16.51 4.58
N ALA A 228 -10.98 15.49 3.96
CA ALA A 228 -10.79 14.20 4.61
C ALA A 228 -9.92 14.32 5.88
N ALA A 229 -8.81 15.06 5.82
CA ALA A 229 -7.92 15.29 6.96
C ALA A 229 -8.63 16.05 8.09
N LEU A 230 -9.36 17.12 7.77
CA LEU A 230 -10.12 17.90 8.75
C LEU A 230 -11.26 17.07 9.36
N SER A 231 -11.98 16.29 8.56
CA SER A 231 -13.05 15.41 9.07
C SER A 231 -12.48 14.36 10.02
N LEU A 232 -11.33 13.77 9.69
CA LEU A 232 -10.66 12.81 10.56
C LEU A 232 -10.25 13.45 11.89
N LEU A 233 -9.71 14.66 11.85
CA LEU A 233 -9.35 15.41 13.06
C LEU A 233 -10.59 15.68 13.93
N VAL A 234 -11.70 16.10 13.31
CA VAL A 234 -12.99 16.33 14.03
C VAL A 234 -13.48 15.02 14.65
N PHE A 235 -13.40 13.90 13.94
CA PHE A 235 -13.82 12.61 14.49
C PHE A 235 -12.95 12.20 15.68
N VAL A 236 -11.64 12.39 15.62
CA VAL A 236 -10.74 12.08 16.75
C VAL A 236 -11.02 12.97 17.96
N LEU A 237 -11.34 14.26 17.74
CA LEU A 237 -11.56 15.20 18.83
C LEU A 237 -12.93 15.04 19.52
N PHE A 238 -13.99 14.72 18.75
CA PHE A 238 -15.36 14.77 19.24
C PHE A 238 -16.08 13.42 19.21
N ALA A 239 -15.58 12.45 18.48
CA ALA A 239 -16.22 11.16 18.30
C ALA A 239 -15.38 9.98 18.83
N SER A 240 -14.32 10.24 19.59
CA SER A 240 -13.44 9.20 20.14
C SER A 240 -14.20 8.14 20.94
N ASP A 241 -15.13 8.56 21.80
CA ASP A 241 -15.94 7.65 22.62
C ASP A 241 -16.81 6.72 21.75
N TYR A 242 -17.40 7.26 20.67
CA TYR A 242 -18.19 6.47 19.72
C TYR A 242 -17.31 5.51 18.90
N ILE A 243 -16.09 5.95 18.55
CA ILE A 243 -15.13 5.10 17.84
C ILE A 243 -14.71 3.93 18.72
N GLU A 244 -14.52 4.13 20.01
CA GLU A 244 -14.18 3.08 20.97
C GLU A 244 -15.26 1.99 21.09
N MET A 245 -16.52 2.34 20.81
CA MET A 245 -17.65 1.39 20.85
C MET A 245 -17.75 0.53 19.57
N ILE A 246 -17.03 0.86 18.50
CA ILE A 246 -17.07 0.09 17.26
C ILE A 246 -16.57 -1.32 17.49
N PRO A 247 -17.32 -2.37 17.10
CA PRO A 247 -16.87 -3.74 17.18
C PRO A 247 -15.74 -4.02 16.21
N ILE A 248 -14.69 -4.70 16.65
CA ILE A 248 -13.54 -5.09 15.79
C ILE A 248 -14.03 -5.91 14.60
N ALA A 249 -15.05 -6.73 14.78
CA ALA A 249 -15.66 -7.51 13.69
C ALA A 249 -16.13 -6.64 12.52
N ALA A 250 -16.70 -5.46 12.77
CA ALA A 250 -17.11 -4.53 11.72
C ALA A 250 -15.89 -4.02 10.92
N LEU A 251 -14.81 -3.67 11.60
CA LEU A 251 -13.57 -3.20 10.97
C LEU A 251 -12.90 -4.31 10.15
N VAL A 252 -12.84 -5.52 10.69
CA VAL A 252 -12.32 -6.71 9.97
C VAL A 252 -13.14 -7.01 8.72
N GLY A 253 -14.47 -6.92 8.79
CA GLY A 253 -15.35 -7.09 7.63
C GLY A 253 -15.10 -6.05 6.53
N VAL A 254 -14.90 -4.79 6.91
CA VAL A 254 -14.49 -3.72 5.98
C VAL A 254 -13.13 -4.04 5.36
N MET A 255 -12.15 -4.45 6.16
CA MET A 255 -10.81 -4.78 5.67
C MET A 255 -10.81 -5.98 4.73
N PHE A 256 -11.65 -7.00 4.94
CA PHE A 256 -11.81 -8.09 3.98
C PHE A 256 -12.38 -7.62 2.64
N MET A 257 -13.31 -6.70 2.64
CA MET A 257 -13.80 -6.07 1.40
C MET A 257 -12.70 -5.25 0.71
N VAL A 258 -11.86 -4.56 1.47
CA VAL A 258 -10.68 -3.85 0.93
C VAL A 258 -9.69 -4.83 0.31
N VAL A 259 -9.40 -5.95 0.96
CA VAL A 259 -8.55 -7.03 0.41
C VAL A 259 -9.09 -7.52 -0.93
N ILE A 260 -10.39 -7.84 -1.01
CA ILE A 260 -11.04 -8.27 -2.24
C ILE A 260 -10.93 -7.20 -3.33
N GLY A 261 -11.08 -5.93 -2.98
CA GLY A 261 -10.98 -4.80 -3.91
C GLY A 261 -9.55 -4.47 -4.34
N THR A 262 -8.56 -4.74 -3.49
CA THR A 262 -7.14 -4.47 -3.75
C THR A 262 -6.51 -5.59 -4.58
N PHE A 263 -6.90 -6.83 -4.34
CA PHE A 263 -6.34 -7.97 -5.07
C PHE A 263 -6.55 -7.83 -6.58
N ALA A 264 -5.47 -7.95 -7.35
CA ALA A 264 -5.49 -7.82 -8.79
C ALA A 264 -6.02 -9.10 -9.47
N TRP A 265 -7.34 -9.32 -9.41
CA TRP A 265 -8.02 -10.49 -9.99
C TRP A 265 -7.73 -10.71 -11.47
N ASN A 266 -7.39 -9.65 -12.19
CA ASN A 266 -6.98 -9.72 -13.58
C ASN A 266 -5.68 -10.53 -13.77
N THR A 267 -4.86 -10.69 -12.71
CA THR A 267 -3.66 -11.52 -12.75
C THR A 267 -3.99 -12.92 -13.26
N PHE A 268 -5.04 -13.56 -12.75
CA PHE A 268 -5.43 -14.92 -13.20
C PHE A 268 -5.85 -14.97 -14.67
N LYS A 269 -6.45 -13.88 -15.21
CA LYS A 269 -6.85 -13.81 -16.62
C LYS A 269 -5.68 -13.54 -17.56
N ILE A 270 -4.63 -12.95 -17.04
CA ILE A 270 -3.46 -12.53 -17.81
C ILE A 270 -2.37 -13.61 -17.78
N LEU A 271 -2.31 -14.44 -16.74
CA LEU A 271 -1.30 -15.51 -16.59
C LEU A 271 -1.10 -16.39 -17.84
N ASN A 272 -2.20 -16.65 -18.56
CA ASN A 272 -2.14 -17.46 -19.79
C ASN A 272 -1.83 -16.62 -21.06
N LYS A 273 -1.67 -15.30 -20.95
CA LYS A 273 -1.50 -14.38 -22.09
C LYS A 273 -0.18 -13.62 -22.07
N VAL A 274 0.52 -13.63 -20.95
CA VAL A 274 1.83 -12.97 -20.79
C VAL A 274 2.96 -13.99 -20.89
N PRO A 275 4.18 -13.57 -21.24
CA PRO A 275 5.36 -14.42 -21.21
C PRO A 275 5.55 -15.10 -19.85
N ILE A 276 6.11 -16.31 -19.86
CA ILE A 276 6.39 -17.06 -18.61
C ILE A 276 7.30 -16.28 -17.67
N SER A 277 8.22 -15.49 -18.23
CA SER A 277 9.10 -14.57 -17.50
C SER A 277 8.32 -13.61 -16.60
N ASP A 278 7.27 -12.98 -17.11
CA ASP A 278 6.41 -12.08 -16.34
C ASP A 278 5.61 -12.82 -15.26
N VAL A 279 5.15 -14.03 -15.56
CA VAL A 279 4.46 -14.88 -14.57
C VAL A 279 5.37 -15.20 -13.40
N ILE A 280 6.63 -15.57 -13.67
CA ILE A 280 7.64 -15.84 -12.65
C ILE A 280 7.87 -14.60 -11.79
N VAL A 281 8.00 -13.42 -12.39
CA VAL A 281 8.15 -12.16 -11.66
C VAL A 281 6.95 -11.88 -10.76
N ILE A 282 5.71 -12.03 -11.25
CA ILE A 282 4.49 -11.82 -10.46
C ILE A 282 4.49 -12.75 -9.24
N VAL A 283 4.70 -14.05 -9.45
CA VAL A 283 4.68 -15.04 -8.36
C VAL A 283 5.80 -14.80 -7.36
N LEU A 284 7.01 -14.52 -7.86
CA LEU A 284 8.19 -14.25 -7.03
C LEU A 284 7.97 -13.02 -6.14
N VAL A 285 7.52 -11.90 -6.73
CA VAL A 285 7.26 -10.65 -5.98
C VAL A 285 6.14 -10.87 -4.98
N THR A 286 5.06 -11.57 -5.35
CA THR A 286 3.97 -11.91 -4.42
C THR A 286 4.50 -12.73 -3.23
N ALA A 287 5.27 -13.78 -3.49
CA ALA A 287 5.82 -14.63 -2.45
C ALA A 287 6.80 -13.87 -1.54
N LEU A 288 7.70 -13.07 -2.13
CA LEU A 288 8.64 -12.26 -1.36
C LEU A 288 7.92 -11.20 -0.50
N THR A 289 6.84 -10.61 -0.99
CA THR A 289 6.03 -9.64 -0.22
C THR A 289 5.39 -10.30 1.01
N VAL A 290 4.97 -11.54 0.89
CA VAL A 290 4.31 -12.27 1.99
C VAL A 290 5.31 -12.80 3.01
N VAL A 291 6.50 -13.25 2.55
CA VAL A 291 7.48 -13.96 3.42
C VAL A 291 8.46 -13.00 4.07
N PHE A 292 8.90 -11.96 3.35
CA PHE A 292 9.91 -11.02 3.85
C PHE A 292 9.27 -9.67 4.17
N ASP A 293 9.52 -8.68 3.34
CA ASP A 293 9.05 -7.32 3.53
C ASP A 293 8.74 -6.70 2.16
N LEU A 294 7.78 -5.75 2.15
CA LEU A 294 7.38 -5.05 0.93
C LEU A 294 8.57 -4.43 0.19
N ALA A 295 9.51 -3.82 0.91
CA ALA A 295 10.68 -3.19 0.30
C ALA A 295 11.58 -4.21 -0.41
N ILE A 296 11.90 -5.30 0.27
CA ILE A 296 12.75 -6.37 -0.28
C ILE A 296 12.09 -6.98 -1.52
N ALA A 297 10.78 -7.22 -1.46
CA ALA A 297 10.02 -7.80 -2.57
C ALA A 297 10.07 -6.91 -3.83
N VAL A 298 9.89 -5.61 -3.66
CA VAL A 298 9.91 -4.67 -4.80
C VAL A 298 11.31 -4.53 -5.37
N PHE A 299 12.34 -4.38 -4.54
CA PHE A 299 13.73 -4.33 -5.01
C PHE A 299 14.12 -5.59 -5.77
N ALA A 300 13.84 -6.78 -5.21
CA ALA A 300 14.09 -8.05 -5.87
C ALA A 300 13.32 -8.16 -7.19
N GLY A 301 12.03 -7.78 -7.19
CA GLY A 301 11.20 -7.78 -8.38
C GLY A 301 11.73 -6.88 -9.49
N VAL A 302 12.16 -5.66 -9.15
CA VAL A 302 12.75 -4.73 -10.14
C VAL A 302 14.06 -5.30 -10.70
N ILE A 303 14.95 -5.86 -9.85
CA ILE A 303 16.22 -6.47 -10.28
C ILE A 303 15.93 -7.65 -11.22
N VAL A 304 15.06 -8.59 -10.81
CA VAL A 304 14.73 -9.76 -11.63
C VAL A 304 14.09 -9.33 -12.96
N SER A 305 13.17 -8.39 -12.92
CA SER A 305 12.54 -7.88 -14.14
C SER A 305 13.51 -7.15 -15.07
N ALA A 306 14.48 -6.41 -14.52
CA ALA A 306 15.53 -5.77 -15.31
C ALA A 306 16.46 -6.81 -15.96
N LEU A 307 16.79 -7.89 -15.24
CA LEU A 307 17.57 -9.01 -15.78
C LEU A 307 16.82 -9.76 -16.89
N VAL A 308 15.55 -10.02 -16.69
CA VAL A 308 14.67 -10.64 -17.71
C VAL A 308 14.60 -9.75 -18.95
N PHE A 309 14.35 -8.45 -18.77
CA PHE A 309 14.32 -7.51 -19.87
C PHE A 309 15.66 -7.44 -20.63
N ALA A 310 16.79 -7.43 -19.91
CA ALA A 310 18.12 -7.46 -20.51
C ALA A 310 18.33 -8.76 -21.31
N TRP A 311 17.90 -9.90 -20.74
CA TRP A 311 17.99 -11.20 -21.42
C TRP A 311 17.14 -11.26 -22.68
N GLU A 312 15.86 -10.88 -22.63
CA GLU A 312 14.97 -10.87 -23.79
C GLU A 312 15.49 -9.93 -24.90
N ASN A 313 16.02 -8.76 -24.52
CA ASN A 313 16.61 -7.85 -25.49
C ASN A 313 17.92 -8.38 -26.09
N SER A 314 18.71 -9.15 -25.33
CA SER A 314 19.95 -9.74 -25.83
C SER A 314 19.73 -10.77 -26.93
N LEU A 315 18.54 -11.40 -26.96
CA LEU A 315 18.15 -12.37 -27.97
C LEU A 315 17.54 -11.72 -29.23
N MET A 316 17.30 -10.39 -29.22
CA MET A 316 16.68 -9.68 -30.34
C MET A 316 17.71 -9.18 -31.37
N ILE A 317 18.49 -10.10 -31.95
CA ILE A 317 19.30 -9.77 -33.13
C ILE A 317 18.44 -9.85 -34.38
N ARG A 318 18.51 -8.82 -35.19
CA ARG A 318 17.85 -8.76 -36.50
C ARG A 318 18.88 -8.55 -37.57
N ALA A 319 18.72 -9.23 -38.71
CA ALA A 319 19.53 -9.03 -39.89
C ALA A 319 18.64 -8.48 -41.01
N ARG A 320 19.06 -7.37 -41.59
CA ARG A 320 18.49 -6.85 -42.83
C ARG A 320 19.35 -7.34 -44.00
N LYS A 321 18.70 -7.90 -44.99
CA LYS A 321 19.34 -8.40 -46.18
C LYS A 321 18.96 -7.52 -47.38
N TYR A 322 19.94 -7.01 -48.07
CA TYR A 322 19.73 -6.29 -49.33
C TYR A 322 20.82 -6.66 -50.35
N ASN A 323 20.50 -6.52 -51.64
CA ASN A 323 21.47 -6.70 -52.70
C ASN A 323 21.93 -5.31 -53.17
N ASP A 324 23.20 -5.14 -53.36
CA ASP A 324 23.83 -3.98 -53.98
C ASP A 324 23.58 -3.98 -55.51
N VAL A 325 23.83 -2.85 -56.16
CA VAL A 325 23.77 -2.66 -57.62
C VAL A 325 24.69 -3.62 -58.40
N HIS A 326 25.67 -4.19 -57.77
CA HIS A 326 26.57 -5.21 -58.31
C HIS A 326 26.12 -6.65 -58.01
N GLY A 327 24.95 -6.89 -57.46
CA GLY A 327 24.42 -8.22 -57.13
C GLY A 327 24.98 -8.84 -55.88
N ILE A 328 25.82 -8.11 -55.08
CA ILE A 328 26.40 -8.60 -53.84
C ILE A 328 25.37 -8.53 -52.75
N LYS A 329 25.23 -9.64 -51.99
CA LYS A 329 24.33 -9.70 -50.83
C LYS A 329 25.02 -9.10 -49.61
N HIS A 330 24.39 -8.04 -49.07
CA HIS A 330 24.78 -7.44 -47.81
C HIS A 330 23.85 -7.91 -46.70
N TYR A 331 24.45 -8.29 -45.54
CA TYR A 331 23.76 -8.60 -44.32
C TYR A 331 24.12 -7.54 -43.30
N GLU A 332 23.19 -6.70 -42.94
CA GLU A 332 23.35 -5.67 -41.93
C GLU A 332 22.72 -6.18 -40.63
N ILE A 333 23.57 -6.51 -39.69
CA ILE A 333 23.17 -7.03 -38.38
C ILE A 333 22.95 -5.84 -37.49
N TYR A 334 21.76 -5.72 -36.88
CA TYR A 334 21.44 -4.70 -35.92
C TYR A 334 20.69 -5.29 -34.71
N GLY A 335 21.05 -4.79 -33.55
CA GLY A 335 20.56 -5.24 -32.25
C GLY A 335 21.66 -5.14 -31.20
N PRO A 336 21.33 -5.30 -29.92
CA PRO A 336 22.32 -5.30 -28.88
C PRO A 336 23.21 -6.56 -28.97
N LEU A 337 24.51 -6.35 -29.14
CA LEU A 337 25.51 -7.44 -29.13
C LEU A 337 25.89 -7.75 -27.67
N PHE A 338 25.33 -8.81 -27.12
CA PHE A 338 25.65 -9.36 -25.81
C PHE A 338 26.25 -10.76 -25.93
N PHE A 339 26.89 -11.26 -24.87
CA PHE A 339 27.46 -12.60 -24.84
C PHE A 339 26.46 -13.71 -25.22
N GLY A 340 25.18 -13.56 -24.84
CA GLY A 340 24.10 -14.51 -25.17
C GLY A 340 23.65 -14.46 -26.64
N SER A 341 24.09 -13.49 -27.43
CA SER A 341 23.74 -13.36 -28.84
C SER A 341 24.77 -14.00 -29.80
N ILE A 342 25.86 -14.57 -29.27
CA ILE A 342 26.93 -15.14 -30.08
C ILE A 342 26.60 -16.57 -30.56
N GLU A 343 25.64 -17.24 -29.94
CA GLU A 343 25.21 -18.61 -30.27
C GLU A 343 23.95 -18.67 -31.18
N LEU A 344 23.45 -17.55 -31.66
CA LEU A 344 22.35 -17.44 -32.61
C LEU A 344 22.87 -17.08 -34.01
#